data_10bea9bdd8a265ea9a6edee367d0b67f
#
_entry.id   10bea9bdd8a265ea9a6edee367d0b67f
#
_cell.length_a   1.000
_cell.length_b   1.000
_cell.length_c   1.000
_cell.angle_alpha   90.00
_cell.angle_beta   90.00
_cell.angle_gamma   90.00
#
_symmetry.space_group_name_H-M   'P 1'
#
loop_
_entity.id
_entity.type
_entity.pdbx_description
1 polymer ?
#
loop_
_entity_poly.entity_id
_entity_poly.type
_entity_poly.pdbx_seq_one_letter_code
_entity_poly.pdbx_strand_id
1 'polypeptide(L)'
;MNIWGITDTGVVREQNQDYYHIELLEENVGLAVVCDGMGGAKAGNVASHMAVETFLETAGAQPPEQWKNEPEAVLHFAAEQANQAVYFRAGIDPDCRGMGTTMVAALVVEQTAYLLNIGDSRAYLIRPDGISRLTR
;
A
#
# COMPACT_ATOMS: atom_id res chain seq x y z
N MET A 1 18.68 -2.96 6.35
CA MET A 1 17.65 -2.21 5.60
C MET A 1 17.07 -1.13 6.48
N ASN A 2 17.01 0.09 6.00
CA ASN A 2 16.40 1.20 6.73
C ASN A 2 15.13 1.61 5.99
N ILE A 3 14.02 1.69 6.74
CA ILE A 3 12.71 2.08 6.19
C ILE A 3 12.12 3.15 7.09
N TRP A 4 11.62 4.22 6.51
CA TRP A 4 10.87 5.24 7.25
C TRP A 4 9.85 5.91 6.34
N GLY A 5 8.88 6.59 6.93
CA GLY A 5 7.83 7.25 6.19
C GLY A 5 7.29 8.47 6.92
N ILE A 6 6.59 9.30 6.17
CA ILE A 6 5.96 10.52 6.69
C ILE A 6 4.66 10.78 5.94
N THR A 7 3.70 11.37 6.63
CA THR A 7 2.45 11.84 6.02
C THR A 7 2.06 13.17 6.65
N ASP A 8 1.38 14.01 5.88
CA ASP A 8 0.95 15.35 6.31
C ASP A 8 -0.32 15.73 5.56
N THR A 9 -1.27 16.34 6.27
CA THR A 9 -2.53 16.83 5.68
C THR A 9 -2.29 17.97 4.70
N GLY A 10 -1.23 18.74 4.88
CA GLY A 10 -1.00 19.96 4.13
C GLY A 10 -1.82 21.13 4.65
N VAL A 11 -1.78 22.25 3.91
CA VAL A 11 -2.41 23.50 4.36
C VAL A 11 -3.77 23.78 3.72
N VAL A 12 -4.18 22.97 2.74
CA VAL A 12 -5.40 23.17 1.96
C VAL A 12 -6.52 22.19 2.34
N ARG A 13 -6.17 20.92 2.53
CA ARG A 13 -7.12 19.85 2.83
C ARG A 13 -7.49 19.86 4.31
N GLU A 14 -8.74 19.56 4.63
CA GLU A 14 -9.20 19.40 6.02
C GLU A 14 -8.84 18.03 6.58
N GLN A 15 -8.76 17.03 5.71
CA GLN A 15 -8.46 15.63 6.08
C GLN A 15 -7.32 15.08 5.23
N ASN A 16 -6.47 14.30 5.88
CA ASN A 16 -5.47 13.48 5.20
C ASN A 16 -6.07 12.09 4.96
N GLN A 17 -6.36 11.79 3.69
CA GLN A 17 -6.91 10.49 3.29
C GLN A 17 -5.84 9.51 2.83
N ASP A 18 -4.58 9.91 2.94
CA ASP A 18 -3.45 9.03 2.71
C ASP A 18 -3.19 8.19 3.96
N TYR A 19 -2.77 6.97 3.75
CA TYR A 19 -2.31 6.10 4.82
C TYR A 19 -1.17 5.24 4.32
N TYR A 20 -0.21 4.98 5.20
CA TYR A 20 0.92 4.13 4.86
C TYR A 20 1.32 3.26 6.03
N HIS A 21 2.04 2.19 5.74
CA HIS A 21 2.72 1.39 6.74
C HIS A 21 4.01 0.80 6.17
N ILE A 22 4.98 0.68 7.03
CA ILE A 22 6.27 0.08 6.71
C ILE A 22 6.61 -0.95 7.79
N GLU A 23 7.17 -2.09 7.39
CA GLU A 23 7.46 -3.17 8.31
C GLU A 23 8.66 -3.99 7.84
N LEU A 24 9.55 -4.32 8.77
CA LEU A 24 10.56 -5.34 8.54
C LEU A 24 9.97 -6.69 8.90
N LEU A 25 9.78 -7.56 7.89
CA LEU A 25 9.28 -8.90 8.08
C LEU A 25 10.38 -9.84 8.57
N GLU A 26 11.60 -9.64 8.09
CA GLU A 26 12.85 -10.25 8.52
C GLU A 26 13.97 -9.24 8.37
N GLU A 27 15.19 -9.57 8.76
CA GLU A 27 16.34 -8.67 8.68
C GLU A 27 16.54 -8.06 7.29
N ASN A 28 16.37 -8.85 6.25
CA ASN A 28 16.57 -8.41 4.86
C ASN A 28 15.28 -8.46 4.02
N VAL A 29 14.11 -8.47 4.67
CA VAL A 29 12.81 -8.47 3.99
C VAL A 29 11.96 -7.35 4.55
N GLY A 30 11.70 -6.35 3.74
CA GLY A 30 10.89 -5.18 4.10
C GLY A 30 9.63 -5.06 3.26
N LEU A 31 8.58 -4.55 3.87
CA LEU A 31 7.30 -4.32 3.21
C LEU A 31 6.89 -2.87 3.46
N ALA A 32 6.50 -2.19 2.39
CA ALA A 32 5.99 -0.83 2.45
C ALA A 32 4.75 -0.70 1.59
N VAL A 33 3.77 0.04 2.06
CA VAL A 33 2.54 0.29 1.30
C VAL A 33 2.04 1.70 1.58
N VAL A 34 1.61 2.39 0.53
CA VAL A 34 1.02 3.73 0.58
C VAL A 34 -0.29 3.69 -0.20
N CYS A 35 -1.35 4.19 0.43
CA CYS A 35 -2.67 4.27 -0.17
C CYS A 35 -3.20 5.70 -0.07
N ASP A 36 -3.73 6.23 -1.17
CA ASP A 36 -4.40 7.52 -1.26
C ASP A 36 -5.89 7.27 -1.43
N GLY A 37 -6.65 7.50 -0.37
CA GLY A 37 -8.09 7.23 -0.34
C GLY A 37 -8.90 8.30 -1.06
N MET A 38 -10.01 7.87 -1.67
CA MET A 38 -10.99 8.74 -2.31
C MET A 38 -12.40 8.40 -1.84
N GLY A 39 -13.21 9.43 -1.67
CA GLY A 39 -14.58 9.31 -1.23
C GLY A 39 -15.00 10.53 -0.44
N GLY A 40 -16.32 10.76 -0.33
CA GLY A 40 -16.86 11.88 0.43
C GLY A 40 -16.63 11.73 1.93
N ALA A 41 -16.54 12.85 2.63
CA ALA A 41 -16.40 12.91 4.08
C ALA A 41 -15.26 12.02 4.60
N LYS A 42 -15.58 10.94 5.32
CA LYS A 42 -14.59 10.04 5.94
C LYS A 42 -14.32 8.77 5.13
N ALA A 43 -15.03 8.56 4.03
CA ALA A 43 -14.97 7.31 3.29
C ALA A 43 -13.59 7.02 2.70
N GLY A 44 -12.89 8.06 2.22
CA GLY A 44 -11.52 7.91 1.73
C GLY A 44 -10.55 7.41 2.80
N ASN A 45 -10.69 7.90 4.04
CA ASN A 45 -9.89 7.41 5.17
C ASN A 45 -10.19 5.95 5.48
N VAL A 46 -11.46 5.55 5.46
CA VAL A 46 -11.85 4.16 5.66
C VAL A 46 -11.22 3.27 4.60
N ALA A 47 -11.30 3.69 3.34
CA ALA A 47 -10.75 2.92 2.22
C ALA A 47 -9.23 2.74 2.34
N SER A 48 -8.48 3.83 2.54
CA SER A 48 -7.01 3.74 2.62
C SER A 48 -6.54 2.94 3.82
N HIS A 49 -7.13 3.15 5.00
CA HIS A 49 -6.78 2.38 6.20
C HIS A 49 -7.08 0.90 6.04
N MET A 50 -8.27 0.57 5.57
CA MET A 50 -8.69 -0.81 5.36
C MET A 50 -7.80 -1.52 4.35
N ALA A 51 -7.45 -0.85 3.25
CA ALA A 51 -6.58 -1.42 2.24
C ALA A 51 -5.18 -1.70 2.78
N VAL A 52 -4.59 -0.75 3.50
CA VAL A 52 -3.26 -0.92 4.10
C VAL A 52 -3.27 -2.07 5.12
N GLU A 53 -4.22 -2.07 6.04
CA GLU A 53 -4.27 -3.09 7.09
C GLU A 53 -4.51 -4.49 6.53
N THR A 54 -5.46 -4.65 5.59
CA THR A 54 -5.72 -5.94 4.96
C THR A 54 -4.52 -6.43 4.16
N PHE A 55 -3.87 -5.52 3.44
CA PHE A 55 -2.67 -5.84 2.66
C PHE A 55 -1.55 -6.36 3.56
N LEU A 56 -1.25 -5.64 4.64
CA LEU A 56 -0.18 -6.02 5.57
C LEU A 56 -0.46 -7.36 6.24
N GLU A 57 -1.67 -7.53 6.74
CA GLU A 57 -2.09 -8.75 7.42
C GLU A 57 -1.97 -9.95 6.49
N THR A 58 -2.42 -9.80 5.25
CA THR A 58 -2.37 -10.86 4.25
C THR A 58 -0.94 -11.19 3.84
N ALA A 59 -0.14 -10.18 3.51
CA ALA A 59 1.25 -10.37 3.10
C ALA A 59 2.11 -10.93 4.24
N GLY A 60 1.93 -10.39 5.44
CA GLY A 60 2.69 -10.83 6.62
C GLY A 60 2.34 -12.23 7.10
N ALA A 61 1.12 -12.72 6.80
CA ALA A 61 0.69 -14.06 7.18
C ALA A 61 1.20 -15.15 6.22
N GLN A 62 1.78 -14.79 5.07
CA GLN A 62 2.35 -15.77 4.15
C GLN A 62 3.60 -16.42 4.77
N PRO A 63 3.85 -17.72 4.47
CA PRO A 63 5.09 -18.34 4.93
C PRO A 63 6.32 -17.56 4.47
N PRO A 64 7.38 -17.42 5.29
CA PRO A 64 8.55 -16.64 4.93
C PRO A 64 9.21 -17.03 3.60
N GLU A 65 9.20 -18.30 3.25
CA GLU A 65 9.72 -18.75 1.96
C GLU A 65 8.94 -18.20 0.77
N GLN A 66 7.67 -17.84 0.94
CA GLN A 66 6.86 -17.24 -0.12
C GLN A 66 7.33 -15.82 -0.43
N TRP A 67 7.75 -15.06 0.57
CA TRP A 67 8.28 -13.72 0.34
C TRP A 67 9.52 -13.74 -0.55
N LYS A 68 10.33 -14.79 -0.44
CA LYS A 68 11.59 -14.94 -1.18
C LYS A 68 11.41 -15.62 -2.53
N ASN A 69 10.56 -16.63 -2.58
CA ASN A 69 10.39 -17.47 -3.78
C ASN A 69 9.28 -16.97 -4.71
N GLU A 70 8.22 -16.37 -4.15
CA GLU A 70 7.06 -15.93 -4.91
C GLU A 70 6.62 -14.50 -4.50
N PRO A 71 7.56 -13.53 -4.54
CA PRO A 71 7.27 -12.17 -4.03
C PRO A 71 6.13 -11.48 -4.80
N GLU A 72 6.08 -11.65 -6.10
CA GLU A 72 5.02 -11.05 -6.92
C GLU A 72 3.65 -11.64 -6.61
N ALA A 73 3.60 -12.95 -6.38
CA ALA A 73 2.36 -13.63 -5.99
C ALA A 73 1.87 -13.16 -4.63
N VAL A 74 2.78 -12.94 -3.67
CA VAL A 74 2.45 -12.40 -2.35
C VAL A 74 1.84 -11.01 -2.48
N LEU A 75 2.46 -10.12 -3.24
CA LEU A 75 1.95 -8.76 -3.48
C LEU A 75 0.58 -8.78 -4.13
N HIS A 76 0.43 -9.58 -5.17
CA HIS A 76 -0.82 -9.67 -5.92
C HIS A 76 -1.97 -10.20 -5.05
N PHE A 77 -1.72 -11.29 -4.32
CA PHE A 77 -2.72 -11.89 -3.44
C PHE A 77 -3.14 -10.91 -2.33
N ALA A 78 -2.18 -10.24 -1.71
CA ALA A 78 -2.47 -9.26 -0.66
C ALA A 78 -3.28 -8.08 -1.19
N ALA A 79 -2.97 -7.60 -2.40
CA ALA A 79 -3.72 -6.53 -3.04
C ALA A 79 -5.15 -6.96 -3.40
N GLU A 80 -5.34 -8.19 -3.85
CA GLU A 80 -6.69 -8.72 -4.12
C GLU A 80 -7.53 -8.79 -2.85
N GLN A 81 -6.96 -9.25 -1.75
CA GLN A 81 -7.67 -9.30 -0.47
C GLN A 81 -8.04 -7.89 0.02
N ALA A 82 -7.14 -6.93 -0.13
CA ALA A 82 -7.41 -5.54 0.19
C ALA A 82 -8.55 -4.97 -0.67
N ASN A 83 -8.52 -5.24 -1.97
CA ASN A 83 -9.57 -4.81 -2.89
C ASN A 83 -10.94 -5.40 -2.52
N GLN A 84 -10.98 -6.69 -2.22
CA GLN A 84 -12.22 -7.35 -1.82
C GLN A 84 -12.78 -6.74 -0.53
N ALA A 85 -11.94 -6.46 0.45
CA ALA A 85 -12.37 -5.87 1.72
C ALA A 85 -12.99 -4.47 1.51
N VAL A 86 -12.32 -3.62 0.75
CA VAL A 86 -12.81 -2.26 0.44
C VAL A 86 -14.10 -2.31 -0.37
N TYR A 87 -14.13 -3.14 -1.40
CA TYR A 87 -15.31 -3.30 -2.26
C TYR A 87 -16.53 -3.81 -1.47
N PHE A 88 -16.32 -4.80 -0.61
CA PHE A 88 -17.39 -5.35 0.22
C PHE A 88 -17.95 -4.29 1.17
N ARG A 89 -17.08 -3.55 1.86
CA ARG A 89 -17.48 -2.51 2.79
C ARG A 89 -18.26 -1.39 2.07
N ALA A 90 -17.78 -0.98 0.89
CA ALA A 90 -18.46 0.04 0.08
C ALA A 90 -19.87 -0.40 -0.33
N GLY A 91 -20.08 -1.70 -0.50
CA GLY A 91 -21.39 -2.25 -0.89
C GLY A 91 -22.41 -2.37 0.25
N ILE A 92 -21.96 -2.53 1.50
CA ILE A 92 -22.86 -2.77 2.63
C ILE A 92 -23.02 -1.55 3.55
N ASP A 93 -22.10 -0.60 3.52
CA ASP A 93 -22.12 0.58 4.39
C ASP A 93 -22.46 1.81 3.56
N PRO A 94 -23.65 2.43 3.79
CA PRO A 94 -24.06 3.62 3.03
C PRO A 94 -23.08 4.79 3.15
N ASP A 95 -22.38 4.91 4.29
CA ASP A 95 -21.39 5.97 4.51
C ASP A 95 -20.10 5.75 3.72
N CYS A 96 -19.88 4.53 3.25
CA CYS A 96 -18.70 4.15 2.48
C CYS A 96 -18.98 3.95 0.98
N ARG A 97 -20.18 4.26 0.53
CA ARG A 97 -20.56 4.04 -0.87
C ARG A 97 -19.68 4.86 -1.81
N GLY A 98 -19.12 4.19 -2.81
CA GLY A 98 -18.27 4.82 -3.81
C GLY A 98 -16.85 5.09 -3.34
N MET A 99 -16.47 4.67 -2.14
CA MET A 99 -15.09 4.84 -1.68
C MET A 99 -14.13 3.96 -2.46
N GLY A 100 -12.90 4.40 -2.57
CA GLY A 100 -11.82 3.67 -3.17
C GLY A 100 -10.49 4.18 -2.69
N THR A 101 -9.43 3.56 -3.14
CA THR A 101 -8.08 3.98 -2.81
C THR A 101 -7.09 3.54 -3.87
N THR A 102 -6.03 4.30 -4.04
CA THR A 102 -4.86 3.85 -4.77
C THR A 102 -4.03 2.92 -3.88
N MET A 103 -3.09 2.20 -4.45
CA MET A 103 -2.10 1.46 -3.70
C MET A 103 -0.78 1.42 -4.45
N VAL A 104 0.29 1.80 -3.78
CA VAL A 104 1.65 1.50 -4.21
C VAL A 104 2.30 0.71 -3.09
N ALA A 105 2.82 -0.45 -3.42
CA ALA A 105 3.46 -1.33 -2.44
C ALA A 105 4.81 -1.81 -2.95
N ALA A 106 5.72 -2.06 -2.02
CA ALA A 106 7.03 -2.62 -2.31
C ALA A 106 7.33 -3.75 -1.33
N LEU A 107 7.71 -4.89 -1.86
CA LEU A 107 8.30 -5.98 -1.10
C LEU A 107 9.78 -6.03 -1.49
N VAL A 108 10.64 -5.73 -0.54
CA VAL A 108 12.09 -5.72 -0.76
C VAL A 108 12.67 -6.96 -0.14
N VAL A 109 13.27 -7.81 -0.96
CA VAL A 109 13.92 -9.04 -0.54
C VAL A 109 15.40 -8.90 -0.88
N GLU A 110 16.23 -8.79 0.13
CA GLU A 110 17.67 -8.53 0.01
C GLU A 110 17.92 -7.25 -0.81
N GLN A 111 18.38 -7.36 -2.04
CA GLN A 111 18.71 -6.23 -2.90
C GLN A 111 17.71 -6.03 -4.04
N THR A 112 16.61 -6.76 -4.04
CA THR A 112 15.60 -6.67 -5.10
C THR A 112 14.30 -6.12 -4.53
N ALA A 113 13.75 -5.11 -5.19
CA ALA A 113 12.45 -4.54 -4.86
C ALA A 113 11.41 -5.01 -5.90
N TYR A 114 10.32 -5.57 -5.39
CA TYR A 114 9.16 -5.95 -6.19
C TYR A 114 8.07 -4.93 -5.92
N LEU A 115 7.52 -4.34 -6.97
CA LEU A 115 6.58 -3.23 -6.84
C LEU A 115 5.20 -3.61 -7.38
N LEU A 116 4.18 -3.09 -6.72
CA LEU A 116 2.80 -3.17 -7.17
C LEU A 116 2.24 -1.76 -7.22
N ASN A 117 1.50 -1.44 -8.28
CA ASN A 117 0.88 -0.13 -8.43
C ASN A 117 -0.55 -0.27 -8.93
N ILE A 118 -1.47 0.33 -8.18
CA ILE A 118 -2.88 0.45 -8.53
C ILE A 118 -3.26 1.92 -8.40
N GLY A 119 -3.57 2.56 -9.52
CA GLY A 119 -3.95 3.97 -9.55
C GLY A 119 -2.80 4.90 -9.92
N ASP A 120 -2.88 6.14 -9.46
CA ASP A 120 -1.98 7.23 -9.84
C ASP A 120 -0.94 7.64 -8.78
N SER A 121 -0.86 6.93 -7.68
CA SER A 121 0.24 7.09 -6.72
C SER A 121 1.54 6.62 -7.36
N ARG A 122 2.67 7.13 -6.89
CA ARG A 122 3.94 6.97 -7.61
C ARG A 122 5.03 6.39 -6.73
N ALA A 123 5.90 5.62 -7.36
CA ALA A 123 7.15 5.14 -6.77
C ALA A 123 8.34 5.61 -7.61
N TYR A 124 9.39 6.02 -6.93
CA TYR A 124 10.62 6.51 -7.56
C TYR A 124 11.82 5.76 -7.02
N LEU A 125 12.78 5.51 -7.89
CA LEU A 125 14.10 5.01 -7.52
C LEU A 125 15.08 6.18 -7.58
N ILE A 126 15.73 6.43 -6.44
CA ILE A 126 16.73 7.50 -6.32
C ILE A 126 18.10 6.86 -6.19
N ARG A 127 19.01 7.25 -7.08
CA ARG A 127 20.41 6.84 -7.10
C ARG A 127 21.30 8.08 -7.15
N PRO A 128 22.60 7.95 -6.87
CA PRO A 128 23.53 9.08 -6.97
C PRO A 128 23.53 9.77 -8.33
N ASP A 129 23.27 9.02 -9.41
CA ASP A 129 23.25 9.50 -10.78
C ASP A 129 21.88 10.00 -11.28
N GLY A 130 20.83 9.91 -10.46
CA GLY A 130 19.52 10.43 -10.87
C GLY A 130 18.32 9.80 -10.18
N ILE A 131 17.15 10.22 -10.66
CA ILE A 131 15.85 9.76 -10.17
C ILE A 131 15.07 9.15 -11.33
N SER A 132 14.51 7.97 -11.10
CA SER A 132 13.67 7.28 -12.10
C SER A 132 12.30 6.99 -11.50
N ARG A 133 11.24 7.34 -12.22
CA ARG A 133 9.88 6.95 -11.85
C ARG A 133 9.66 5.51 -12.27
N LEU A 134 9.28 4.65 -11.33
CA LEU A 134 9.07 3.23 -11.55
C LEU A 134 7.62 2.89 -11.91
N THR A 135 6.67 3.72 -11.48
CA THR A 135 5.24 3.55 -11.80
C THR A 135 4.85 4.40 -13.00
N ARG A 136 3.77 4.01 -13.66
CA ARG A 136 3.25 4.69 -14.85
C ARG A 136 2.05 5.56 -14.57
#